data_bff8701722960e4c97b746e5551cb03e
#
_entry.id   bff8701722960e4c97b746e5551cb03e
#
_cell.length_a   1.000
_cell.length_b   1.000
_cell.length_c   1.000
_cell.angle_alpha   90.00
_cell.angle_beta   90.00
_cell.angle_gamma   90.00
#
_symmetry.space_group_name_H-M   'P 1'
#
loop_
_entity.id
_entity.type
_entity.pdbx_description
1 polymer ?
#
loop_
_entity_poly.entity_id
_entity_poly.type
_entity_poly.pdbx_seq_one_letter_code
_entity_poly.pdbx_strand_id
1 'polypeptide(L)' 'MIKKGDIITIRPEWRDARNARFTWVARNDEENGRVDISAVELAYMDVWPAQTVRSEMIEATGRRLEQQGSRR' A
#
# COMPACT_ATOMS: atom_id res chain seq x y z
N MET A 1 -7.09 -0.26 -11.84
CA MET A 1 -5.66 0.02 -11.74
C MET A 1 -5.37 0.74 -10.44
N ILE A 2 -4.33 0.33 -9.75
CA ILE A 2 -4.01 0.87 -8.43
C ILE A 2 -3.35 2.24 -8.58
N LYS A 3 -3.78 3.19 -7.75
CA LYS A 3 -3.29 4.55 -7.76
C LYS A 3 -2.63 4.88 -6.44
N LYS A 4 -1.71 5.83 -6.48
CA LYS A 4 -1.06 6.33 -5.28
C LYS A 4 -2.12 6.71 -4.24
N GLY A 5 -1.93 6.23 -3.02
CA GLY A 5 -2.86 6.51 -1.94
C GLY A 5 -3.93 5.46 -1.74
N ASP A 6 -4.08 4.52 -2.67
CA ASP A 6 -5.06 3.47 -2.50
C ASP A 6 -4.65 2.55 -1.36
N ILE A 7 -5.61 2.24 -0.49
CA ILE A 7 -5.41 1.21 0.53
C ILE A 7 -5.63 -0.13 -0.17
N ILE A 8 -4.62 -0.99 -0.06
CA ILE A 8 -4.66 -2.27 -0.74
C ILE A 8 -4.57 -3.39 0.28
N THR A 9 -4.90 -4.59 -0.16
CA THR A 9 -4.74 -5.78 0.65
C THR A 9 -3.95 -6.79 -0.16
N ILE A 10 -3.16 -7.60 0.54
CA ILE A 10 -2.39 -8.65 -0.11
C ILE A 10 -3.31 -9.85 -0.26
N ARG A 11 -3.35 -10.42 -1.47
CA ARG A 11 -4.24 -11.55 -1.74
C ARG A 11 -3.87 -12.72 -0.84
N PRO A 12 -4.85 -13.53 -0.44
CA PRO A 12 -4.60 -14.59 0.54
C PRO A 12 -3.46 -15.53 0.20
N GLU A 13 -3.26 -15.84 -1.09
CA GLU A 13 -2.22 -16.76 -1.48
C GLU A 13 -0.80 -16.20 -1.30
N TRP A 14 -0.70 -14.87 -1.10
CA TRP A 14 0.58 -14.20 -0.88
C TRP A 14 0.72 -13.67 0.54
N ARG A 15 -0.29 -13.90 1.37
CA ARG A 15 -0.33 -13.34 2.72
C ARG A 15 0.41 -14.24 3.69
N ASP A 16 1.22 -13.64 4.55
CA ASP A 16 1.88 -14.38 5.62
C ASP A 16 1.68 -13.63 6.94
N ALA A 17 2.21 -14.21 8.03
CA ALA A 17 1.99 -13.65 9.36
C ALA A 17 2.53 -12.24 9.49
N ARG A 18 3.60 -11.92 8.76
CA ARG A 18 4.22 -10.60 8.89
C ARG A 18 3.45 -9.54 8.14
N ASN A 19 3.06 -9.83 6.91
CA ASN A 19 2.39 -8.79 6.11
C ASN A 19 0.92 -8.67 6.44
N ALA A 20 0.31 -9.70 7.05
CA ALA A 20 -1.11 -9.67 7.38
C ALA A 20 -1.44 -8.69 8.51
N ARG A 21 -0.46 -8.26 9.28
CA ARG A 21 -0.71 -7.37 10.42
C ARG A 21 -0.64 -5.90 10.08
N PHE A 22 -0.30 -5.56 8.85
CA PHE A 22 -0.17 -4.17 8.45
C PHE A 22 -1.27 -3.77 7.50
N THR A 23 -1.57 -2.47 7.51
CA THR A 23 -2.43 -1.85 6.50
C THR A 23 -1.51 -1.30 5.42
N TRP A 24 -1.72 -1.71 4.17
CA TRP A 24 -0.81 -1.35 3.09
C TRP A 24 -1.40 -0.24 2.24
N VAL A 25 -0.54 0.66 1.81
CA VAL A 25 -0.96 1.79 0.96
C VAL A 25 -0.01 1.86 -0.24
N ALA A 26 -0.57 2.16 -1.40
CA ALA A 26 0.23 2.32 -2.62
C ALA A 26 0.97 3.66 -2.56
N ARG A 27 2.28 3.62 -2.81
CA ARG A 27 3.13 4.80 -2.79
C ARG A 27 3.20 5.48 -4.15
N ASN A 28 2.80 4.79 -5.19
CA ASN A 28 2.78 5.34 -6.54
C ASN A 28 1.68 4.65 -7.33
N ASP A 29 1.47 5.14 -8.54
CA ASP A 29 0.51 4.51 -9.45
C ASP A 29 1.12 3.22 -9.96
N GLU A 30 0.26 2.24 -10.17
CA GLU A 30 0.67 0.97 -10.75
C GLU A 30 1.30 1.20 -12.13
N GLU A 31 2.46 0.57 -12.36
CA GLU A 31 3.18 0.74 -13.60
C GLU A 31 3.84 -0.56 -13.98
N ASN A 32 3.59 -1.03 -15.19
CA ASN A 32 4.18 -2.28 -15.70
C ASN A 32 3.93 -3.46 -14.78
N GLY A 33 2.73 -3.51 -14.20
CA GLY A 33 2.35 -4.61 -13.34
C GLY A 33 3.01 -4.60 -11.97
N ARG A 34 3.58 -3.46 -11.57
CA ARG A 34 4.26 -3.32 -10.28
C ARG A 34 3.82 -2.05 -9.58
N VAL A 35 3.90 -2.07 -8.26
CA VAL A 35 3.58 -0.90 -7.45
C VAL A 35 4.37 -0.98 -6.15
N ASP A 36 4.79 0.19 -5.65
CA ASP A 36 5.47 0.28 -4.36
C ASP A 36 4.43 0.45 -3.28
N ILE A 37 4.56 -0.31 -2.20
CA ILE A 37 3.63 -0.23 -1.09
C ILE A 37 4.38 -0.04 0.21
N SER A 38 3.70 0.56 1.20
CA SER A 38 4.25 0.76 2.53
C SER A 38 3.18 0.46 3.56
N ALA A 39 3.63 0.07 4.74
CA ALA A 39 2.72 -0.15 5.84
C ALA A 39 2.35 1.20 6.46
N VAL A 40 1.06 1.48 6.52
CA VAL A 40 0.58 2.75 7.09
C VAL A 40 1.08 2.91 8.52
N GLU A 41 1.15 1.81 9.26
CA GLU A 41 1.56 1.83 10.67
C GLU A 41 3.01 2.26 10.86
N LEU A 42 3.82 2.23 9.81
CA LEU A 42 5.23 2.61 9.89
C LEU A 42 5.50 4.00 9.32
N ALA A 43 4.46 4.76 9.04
CA ALA A 43 4.63 6.09 8.44
C ALA A 43 5.34 7.09 9.37
N TYR A 44 5.44 6.76 10.65
CA TYR A 44 6.11 7.63 11.61
C TYR A 44 7.63 7.61 11.48
N MET A 45 8.17 6.65 10.76
CA MET A 45 9.63 6.50 10.65
C MET A 45 10.21 7.58 9.74
N ASP A 46 11.44 7.99 10.02
CA ASP A 46 12.13 9.00 9.21
C ASP A 46 12.18 8.57 7.73
N VAL A 47 12.51 7.32 7.51
CA VAL A 47 12.44 6.74 6.18
C VAL A 47 11.32 5.72 6.21
N TRP A 48 10.25 6.00 5.48
CA TRP A 48 9.08 5.13 5.45
C TRP A 48 9.40 3.94 4.55
N PRO A 49 9.54 2.74 5.12
CA PRO A 49 9.92 1.58 4.31
C PRO A 49 8.89 1.30 3.21
N ALA A 50 9.40 0.97 2.04
CA ALA A 50 8.54 0.62 0.92
C ALA A 50 9.11 -0.63 0.26
N GLN A 51 8.23 -1.41 -0.35
CA GLN A 51 8.65 -2.56 -1.12
C GLN A 51 7.87 -2.61 -2.42
N THR A 52 8.51 -3.10 -3.46
CA THR A 52 7.88 -3.22 -4.76
C THR A 52 7.24 -4.60 -4.86
N VAL A 53 5.97 -4.63 -5.23
CA VAL A 53 5.25 -5.89 -5.39
C VAL A 53 4.61 -5.91 -6.77
N ARG A 54 4.29 -7.12 -7.24
CA ARG A 54 3.55 -7.25 -8.49
C ARG A 54 2.07 -7.02 -8.20
N SER A 55 1.40 -6.33 -9.12
CA SER A 55 -0.01 -6.01 -8.92
C SER A 55 -0.88 -7.25 -8.79
N GLU A 56 -0.44 -8.39 -9.35
CA GLU A 56 -1.21 -9.63 -9.22
C GLU A 56 -1.26 -10.14 -7.78
N MET A 57 -0.37 -9.64 -6.92
CA MET A 57 -0.28 -10.08 -5.52
C MET A 57 -1.21 -9.30 -4.60
N ILE A 58 -1.79 -8.22 -5.09
CA ILE A 58 -2.53 -7.29 -4.25
C ILE A 58 -3.85 -6.92 -4.92
N GLU A 59 -4.67 -6.24 -4.14
CA GLU A 59 -6.01 -5.92 -4.56
C GLU A 59 -6.43 -4.62 -3.88
N ALA A 60 -7.03 -3.71 -4.64
CA ALA A 60 -7.52 -2.45 -4.07
C ALA A 60 -8.76 -2.72 -3.22
N THR A 61 -8.85 -2.02 -2.09
CA THR A 61 -9.98 -2.19 -1.18
C THR A 61 -11.12 -1.23 -1.49
N GLY A 62 -10.88 -0.25 -2.35
CA GLY A 62 -11.84 0.82 -2.60
C GLY A 62 -11.69 1.98 -1.64
N ARG A 63 -10.78 1.87 -0.67
CA ARG A 63 -10.52 2.94 0.29
C ARG A 63 -9.22 3.63 -0.06
N ARG A 64 -9.07 4.86 0.40
CA ARG A 64 -7.87 5.64 0.15
C ARG A 64 -7.36 6.24 1.44
N LEU A 65 -6.05 6.41 1.51
CA LEU A 65 -5.42 7.07 2.64
C LEU A 65 -5.68 8.56 2.52
N GLU A 66 -6.24 9.16 3.57
CA GLU A 66 -6.54 10.58 3.54
C GLU A 66 -5.29 11.40 3.74
N GLN A 67 -5.20 12.49 3.01
CA GLN A 67 -4.10 13.42 3.12
C GLN A 67 -4.26 14.24 4.37
N GLN A 68 -3.22 14.27 5.19
CA GLN A 68 -3.19 15.15 6.34
C GLN A 68 -2.95 16.56 5.89
N GLY A 69 -3.53 17.53 6.59
CA GLY A 69 -3.28 18.91 6.33
C GLY A 69 -3.92 19.43 5.08
N SER A 70 -4.72 18.67 4.47
CA SER A 70 -5.44 19.17 3.32
C SER A 70 -6.60 20.00 3.76
N ARG A 71 -6.67 20.31 4.72
CA ARG A 71 -7.57 21.04 5.23
C ARG A 71 -7.54 22.25 5.52
N ARG A 72 -7.23 22.41 5.41
CA ARG A 72 -7.14 23.29 5.70
C ARG A 72 -7.02 23.88 5.75
#